data_0bb2f228280b026fed0c56061a9fcda8
#
_entry.id   0bb2f228280b026fed0c56061a9fcda8
#
_cell.length_a   1.000
_cell.length_b   1.000
_cell.length_c   1.000
_cell.angle_alpha   90.00
_cell.angle_beta   90.00
_cell.angle_gamma   90.00
#
_symmetry.space_group_name_H-M   'P 1'
#
loop_
_entity.id
_entity.type
_entity.pdbx_description
1 polymer ?
#
loop_
_entity_poly.entity_id
_entity_poly.type
_entity_poly.pdbx_seq_one_letter_code
_entity_poly.pdbx_strand_id
1 'polypeptide(L)'
;MPKRPTAGKVKQGITFFLAGIMGDTQRLQTISTKNREIARTVACNSRPIEWGQPPVLTGGSSLIKIELLAQNNHELVFTSVVHRIDFDLLKQSFRKIRKSESAGVDKVTAKEYAENLDQNLYNLYERLRRGQYVASPVKRIWIDKEGGEKRPIGIPVLEDKIVQKAAAAILNVIFDRNFYNFSHAFRKGRSQHMAIKDLREQCLKQNISWIVSADITGLFDNINHELLKDMIRRRVSDGGMIRLIGKWLNAGVMEEGNLTYSETGTPQGGVISPVLSNIFLHSVVSG
;
A
#
# COMPACT_ATOMS: atom_id res chain seq x y z
N MET A 1 40.12 24.34 -5.66
CA MET A 1 39.54 23.02 -5.32
C MET A 1 38.19 23.25 -4.69
N PRO A 2 37.06 22.85 -5.30
CA PRO A 2 35.73 23.00 -4.68
C PRO A 2 35.55 21.94 -3.61
N LYS A 3 35.06 22.35 -2.41
CA LYS A 3 34.75 21.49 -1.27
C LYS A 3 33.67 20.50 -1.64
N ARG A 4 33.87 19.21 -1.34
CA ARG A 4 32.86 18.18 -1.47
C ARG A 4 31.68 18.50 -0.55
N PRO A 5 30.40 18.41 -1.03
CA PRO A 5 29.25 18.56 -0.15
C PRO A 5 29.16 17.35 0.78
N THR A 6 28.98 17.63 2.06
CA THR A 6 28.70 16.63 3.10
C THR A 6 27.38 15.96 2.82
N ALA A 7 27.37 14.61 2.81
CA ALA A 7 26.16 13.81 2.66
C ALA A 7 25.21 14.09 3.84
N GLY A 8 24.10 14.77 3.56
CA GLY A 8 23.02 14.95 4.51
C GLY A 8 22.36 13.60 4.83
N LYS A 9 22.15 13.33 6.12
CA LYS A 9 21.46 12.14 6.62
C LYS A 9 20.04 12.09 6.02
N VAL A 10 19.72 10.98 5.38
CA VAL A 10 18.38 10.71 4.79
C VAL A 10 17.36 10.61 5.92
N LYS A 11 16.48 11.59 6.04
CA LYS A 11 15.28 11.49 6.89
C LYS A 11 14.38 10.38 6.32
N GLN A 12 13.83 9.54 7.20
CA GLN A 12 12.84 8.53 6.81
C GLN A 12 11.49 9.20 6.47
N GLY A 13 11.40 9.78 5.27
CA GLY A 13 10.20 10.26 4.62
C GLY A 13 10.04 9.57 3.27
N ILE A 14 8.84 9.54 2.72
CA ILE A 14 8.63 9.12 1.34
C ILE A 14 9.21 10.24 0.48
N THR A 15 10.41 10.05 -0.02
CA THR A 15 11.08 11.02 -0.89
C THR A 15 10.77 10.67 -2.33
N PHE A 16 10.09 11.57 -3.04
CA PHE A 16 9.92 11.50 -4.49
C PHE A 16 11.04 12.27 -5.15
N PHE A 17 11.75 11.63 -6.06
CA PHE A 17 12.70 12.30 -6.93
C PHE A 17 11.99 12.64 -8.24
N LEU A 18 11.69 13.90 -8.46
CA LEU A 18 11.29 14.42 -9.76
C LEU A 18 12.55 14.93 -10.47
N ALA A 19 13.02 14.17 -11.47
CA ALA A 19 14.05 14.63 -12.37
C ALA A 19 13.37 15.39 -13.53
N GLY A 20 13.52 16.71 -13.55
CA GLY A 20 12.96 17.58 -14.59
C GLY A 20 14.06 18.21 -15.41
N ILE A 21 13.92 18.18 -16.74
CA ILE A 21 14.66 19.02 -17.67
C ILE A 21 13.90 20.36 -17.74
N MET A 22 14.40 21.42 -17.14
CA MET A 22 13.92 22.78 -17.44
C MET A 22 14.45 23.20 -18.83
N GLY A 23 13.70 22.85 -19.85
CA GLY A 23 13.87 23.30 -21.21
C GLY A 23 12.54 23.15 -21.93
N ASP A 24 11.93 24.29 -22.24
CA ASP A 24 10.74 24.51 -23.06
C ASP A 24 9.41 23.90 -22.61
N THR A 25 8.52 24.76 -22.15
CA THR A 25 7.10 24.52 -21.87
C THR A 25 6.35 23.92 -23.07
N GLN A 26 6.84 24.09 -24.29
CA GLN A 26 6.28 23.48 -25.51
C GLN A 26 6.52 21.96 -25.60
N ARG A 27 7.59 21.43 -24.99
CA ARG A 27 7.86 19.97 -25.00
C ARG A 27 6.92 19.17 -24.12
N LEU A 28 6.39 19.75 -23.05
CA LEU A 28 5.42 19.07 -22.16
C LEU A 28 4.07 18.85 -22.83
N GLN A 29 3.64 19.75 -23.70
CA GLN A 29 2.41 19.59 -24.50
C GLN A 29 2.58 18.50 -25.59
N THR A 30 3.78 18.35 -26.17
CA THR A 30 4.07 17.35 -27.21
C THR A 30 4.13 15.92 -26.64
N ILE A 31 4.56 15.75 -25.38
CA ILE A 31 4.57 14.44 -24.71
C ILE A 31 3.15 13.98 -24.39
N SER A 32 2.25 14.91 -23.99
CA SER A 32 0.84 14.60 -23.72
C SER A 32 0.08 14.15 -24.97
N THR A 33 0.35 14.74 -26.14
CA THR A 33 -0.27 14.36 -27.41
C THR A 33 0.26 13.03 -27.96
N LYS A 34 1.57 12.77 -27.84
CA LYS A 34 2.18 11.53 -28.30
C LYS A 34 1.73 10.29 -27.50
N ASN A 35 1.51 10.45 -26.19
CA ASN A 35 0.97 9.38 -25.36
C ASN A 35 -0.50 9.07 -25.66
N ARG A 36 -1.29 10.05 -26.12
CA ARG A 36 -2.67 9.82 -26.58
C ARG A 36 -2.74 9.10 -27.93
N GLU A 37 -1.79 9.34 -28.81
CA GLU A 37 -1.69 8.63 -30.12
C GLU A 37 -1.23 7.18 -29.95
N ILE A 38 -0.25 6.92 -29.08
CA ILE A 38 0.21 5.55 -28.76
C ILE A 38 -0.94 4.75 -28.13
N ALA A 39 -1.72 5.34 -27.23
CA ALA A 39 -2.88 4.70 -26.62
C ALA A 39 -3.98 4.36 -27.66
N ARG A 40 -4.18 5.19 -28.70
CA ARG A 40 -5.13 4.92 -29.78
C ARG A 40 -4.65 3.82 -30.74
N THR A 41 -3.36 3.74 -31.02
CA THR A 41 -2.79 2.73 -31.92
C THR A 41 -2.77 1.33 -31.30
N VAL A 42 -2.63 1.23 -29.98
CA VAL A 42 -2.68 -0.06 -29.26
C VAL A 42 -4.11 -0.58 -29.11
N ALA A 43 -5.11 0.29 -29.06
CA ALA A 43 -6.53 -0.09 -28.96
C ALA A 43 -7.13 -0.67 -30.27
N CYS A 44 -6.44 -0.52 -31.42
CA CYS A 44 -7.01 -0.90 -32.73
C CYS A 44 -6.62 -2.31 -33.22
N ASN A 45 -5.78 -3.08 -32.50
CA ASN A 45 -5.26 -4.38 -32.94
C ASN A 45 -5.58 -5.57 -32.01
N SER A 46 -6.56 -5.48 -31.14
CA SER A 46 -7.00 -6.61 -30.31
C SER A 46 -8.10 -7.40 -31.05
N ARG A 47 -7.76 -8.56 -31.58
CA ARG A 47 -8.75 -9.58 -32.00
C ARG A 47 -9.55 -10.03 -30.79
N PRO A 48 -10.86 -10.34 -30.92
CA PRO A 48 -11.65 -10.91 -29.84
C PRO A 48 -11.03 -12.24 -29.40
N ILE A 49 -10.69 -12.37 -28.13
CA ILE A 49 -10.24 -13.64 -27.53
C ILE A 49 -11.51 -14.47 -27.29
N GLU A 50 -11.62 -15.62 -27.98
CA GLU A 50 -12.62 -16.62 -27.64
C GLU A 50 -12.42 -17.08 -26.19
N TRP A 51 -13.49 -17.01 -25.41
CA TRP A 51 -13.52 -17.44 -24.01
C TRP A 51 -13.42 -18.97 -23.94
N GLY A 52 -12.18 -19.50 -24.02
CA GLY A 52 -11.89 -20.85 -23.58
C GLY A 52 -12.05 -20.95 -22.08
N GLN A 53 -12.62 -22.07 -21.60
CA GLN A 53 -12.82 -22.35 -20.17
C GLN A 53 -11.54 -22.05 -19.38
N PRO A 54 -11.65 -21.38 -18.20
CA PRO A 54 -10.47 -21.09 -17.39
C PRO A 54 -9.79 -22.41 -17.00
N PRO A 55 -8.45 -22.47 -17.06
CA PRO A 55 -7.73 -23.68 -16.68
C PRO A 55 -8.08 -24.04 -15.23
N VAL A 56 -8.47 -25.29 -15.01
CA VAL A 56 -8.71 -25.85 -13.67
C VAL A 56 -7.37 -25.95 -12.97
N LEU A 57 -6.97 -24.90 -12.24
CA LEU A 57 -5.78 -24.90 -11.41
C LEU A 57 -6.12 -25.58 -10.08
N THR A 58 -5.86 -26.86 -10.00
CA THR A 58 -5.85 -27.63 -8.78
C THR A 58 -4.62 -27.20 -7.95
N GLY A 59 -4.83 -26.63 -6.74
CA GLY A 59 -3.78 -26.48 -5.73
C GLY A 59 -2.99 -25.17 -5.69
N GLY A 60 -3.39 -24.11 -6.42
CA GLY A 60 -2.76 -22.79 -6.29
C GLY A 60 -3.42 -21.94 -5.20
N SER A 61 -2.62 -21.26 -4.36
CA SER A 61 -3.15 -20.34 -3.37
C SER A 61 -4.08 -19.30 -4.01
N SER A 62 -5.10 -18.91 -3.28
CA SER A 62 -6.10 -17.91 -3.67
C SER A 62 -5.49 -16.63 -4.26
N LEU A 63 -4.30 -16.22 -3.77
CA LEU A 63 -3.55 -15.07 -4.26
C LEU A 63 -2.98 -15.26 -5.67
N ILE A 64 -2.51 -16.46 -6.04
CA ILE A 64 -1.94 -16.72 -7.38
C ILE A 64 -2.98 -16.48 -8.47
N LYS A 65 -4.23 -16.87 -8.22
CA LYS A 65 -5.33 -16.62 -9.18
C LYS A 65 -5.58 -15.12 -9.39
N ILE A 66 -5.59 -14.34 -8.31
CA ILE A 66 -5.73 -12.88 -8.39
C ILE A 66 -4.54 -12.28 -9.14
N GLU A 67 -3.32 -12.75 -8.85
CA GLU A 67 -2.09 -12.29 -9.49
C GLU A 67 -2.12 -12.52 -11.02
N LEU A 68 -2.50 -13.70 -11.46
CA LEU A 68 -2.62 -14.02 -12.88
C LEU A 68 -3.67 -13.14 -13.58
N LEU A 69 -4.83 -12.95 -12.95
CA LEU A 69 -5.87 -12.06 -13.48
C LEU A 69 -5.40 -10.61 -13.58
N ALA A 70 -4.73 -10.10 -12.54
CA ALA A 70 -4.20 -8.74 -12.52
C ALA A 70 -3.05 -8.54 -13.54
N GLN A 71 -2.26 -9.58 -13.79
CA GLN A 71 -1.19 -9.57 -14.81
C GLN A 71 -1.74 -9.53 -16.23
N ASN A 72 -2.80 -10.30 -16.50
CA ASN A 72 -3.38 -10.41 -17.83
C ASN A 72 -4.25 -9.20 -18.21
N ASN A 73 -4.81 -8.50 -17.23
CA ASN A 73 -5.63 -7.32 -17.49
C ASN A 73 -5.41 -6.24 -16.41
N HIS A 74 -4.69 -5.19 -16.79
CA HIS A 74 -4.37 -4.05 -15.91
C HIS A 74 -5.56 -3.15 -15.59
N GLU A 75 -6.67 -3.27 -16.31
CA GLU A 75 -7.89 -2.48 -16.11
C GLU A 75 -9.01 -3.30 -15.45
N LEU A 76 -8.78 -4.60 -15.20
CA LEU A 76 -9.77 -5.47 -14.58
C LEU A 76 -10.20 -4.95 -13.21
N VAL A 77 -11.50 -4.73 -13.03
CA VAL A 77 -12.09 -4.36 -11.74
C VAL A 77 -12.49 -5.62 -10.98
N PHE A 78 -11.90 -5.80 -9.82
CA PHE A 78 -12.18 -6.94 -8.94
C PHE A 78 -13.40 -6.65 -8.06
N THR A 79 -14.49 -7.39 -8.28
CA THR A 79 -15.77 -7.18 -7.58
C THR A 79 -15.94 -8.07 -6.34
N SER A 80 -15.09 -9.10 -6.20
CA SER A 80 -15.23 -10.09 -5.11
C SER A 80 -13.85 -10.64 -4.74
N VAL A 81 -13.23 -10.03 -3.75
CA VAL A 81 -11.88 -10.40 -3.27
C VAL A 81 -11.79 -10.58 -1.76
N VAL A 82 -12.74 -10.02 -0.98
CA VAL A 82 -12.72 -10.14 0.49
C VAL A 82 -12.84 -11.59 0.95
N HIS A 83 -13.57 -12.43 0.23
CA HIS A 83 -13.70 -13.86 0.54
C HIS A 83 -12.39 -14.64 0.37
N ARG A 84 -11.37 -14.04 -0.27
CA ARG A 84 -10.03 -14.61 -0.37
C ARG A 84 -9.19 -14.40 0.90
N ILE A 85 -9.71 -13.65 1.87
CA ILE A 85 -9.17 -13.64 3.23
C ILE A 85 -9.68 -14.91 3.93
N ASP A 86 -9.16 -16.05 3.51
CA ASP A 86 -9.47 -17.37 4.05
C ASP A 86 -8.56 -17.71 5.25
N PHE A 87 -8.83 -18.85 5.87
CA PHE A 87 -8.07 -19.32 7.02
C PHE A 87 -6.57 -19.46 6.72
N ASP A 88 -6.24 -19.98 5.53
CA ASP A 88 -4.84 -20.20 5.13
C ASP A 88 -4.10 -18.88 4.94
N LEU A 89 -4.74 -17.87 4.32
CA LEU A 89 -4.14 -16.55 4.17
C LEU A 89 -3.97 -15.84 5.52
N LEU A 90 -4.91 -15.99 6.47
CA LEU A 90 -4.74 -15.48 7.83
C LEU A 90 -3.58 -16.17 8.55
N LYS A 91 -3.45 -17.48 8.44
CA LYS A 91 -2.35 -18.26 9.03
C LYS A 91 -0.99 -17.87 8.44
N GLN A 92 -0.92 -17.68 7.12
CA GLN A 92 0.28 -17.16 6.45
C GLN A 92 0.61 -15.72 6.88
N SER A 93 -0.41 -14.88 7.06
CA SER A 93 -0.26 -13.49 7.50
C SER A 93 0.29 -13.42 8.92
N PHE A 94 -0.22 -14.24 9.84
CA PHE A 94 0.32 -14.37 11.20
C PHE A 94 1.81 -14.76 11.20
N ARG A 95 2.20 -15.75 10.36
CA ARG A 95 3.61 -16.19 10.25
C ARG A 95 4.55 -15.06 9.80
N LYS A 96 4.04 -14.08 9.03
CA LYS A 96 4.80 -12.92 8.52
C LYS A 96 4.83 -11.72 9.47
N ILE A 97 4.11 -11.77 10.60
CA ILE A 97 4.19 -10.76 11.66
C ILE A 97 5.40 -11.06 12.53
N ARG A 98 6.16 -10.03 12.89
CA ARG A 98 7.30 -10.16 13.79
C ARG A 98 6.78 -10.47 15.21
N LYS A 99 7.25 -11.56 15.80
CA LYS A 99 6.82 -12.00 17.14
C LYS A 99 7.19 -11.03 18.27
N SER A 100 8.19 -10.17 18.04
CA SER A 100 8.65 -9.12 18.97
C SER A 100 7.91 -7.80 18.84
N GLU A 101 6.86 -7.72 18.00
CA GLU A 101 6.08 -6.48 17.86
C GLU A 101 5.28 -6.21 19.14
N SER A 102 5.17 -4.90 19.45
CA SER A 102 4.38 -4.43 20.60
C SER A 102 2.91 -4.82 20.48
N ALA A 103 2.29 -5.19 21.60
CA ALA A 103 0.87 -5.47 21.69
C ALA A 103 0.04 -4.18 21.54
N GLY A 104 -1.19 -4.32 21.05
CA GLY A 104 -2.17 -3.24 20.93
C GLY A 104 -2.80 -2.84 22.25
N VAL A 105 -4.01 -2.29 22.19
CA VAL A 105 -4.81 -1.89 23.38
C VAL A 105 -5.25 -3.09 24.21
N ASP A 106 -5.43 -4.26 23.56
CA ASP A 106 -5.82 -5.54 24.18
C ASP A 106 -4.70 -6.21 24.96
N LYS A 107 -3.45 -5.72 24.83
CA LYS A 107 -2.23 -6.25 25.42
C LYS A 107 -1.88 -7.69 24.99
N VAL A 108 -2.59 -8.28 24.03
CA VAL A 108 -2.35 -9.64 23.53
C VAL A 108 -1.08 -9.67 22.70
N THR A 109 -0.14 -10.51 23.10
CA THR A 109 1.13 -10.73 22.39
C THR A 109 1.01 -11.82 21.34
N ALA A 110 1.88 -11.80 20.33
CA ALA A 110 1.93 -12.84 19.32
C ALA A 110 2.29 -14.22 19.90
N LYS A 111 2.99 -14.26 21.05
CA LYS A 111 3.35 -15.49 21.75
C LYS A 111 2.12 -16.13 22.40
N GLU A 112 1.38 -15.37 23.19
CA GLU A 112 0.14 -15.82 23.83
C GLU A 112 -0.90 -16.27 22.80
N TYR A 113 -1.09 -15.47 21.72
CA TYR A 113 -2.00 -15.84 20.64
C TYR A 113 -1.63 -17.15 19.95
N ALA A 114 -0.31 -17.46 19.86
CA ALA A 114 0.21 -18.67 19.24
C ALA A 114 -0.06 -19.94 20.06
N GLU A 115 -0.33 -19.85 21.37
CA GLU A 115 -0.63 -21.00 22.22
C GLU A 115 -1.89 -21.75 21.74
N ASN A 116 -2.89 -21.03 21.22
CA ASN A 116 -4.12 -21.59 20.66
C ASN A 116 -4.36 -21.07 19.22
N LEU A 117 -3.29 -21.05 18.41
CA LEU A 117 -3.27 -20.36 17.11
C LEU A 117 -4.43 -20.73 16.19
N ASP A 118 -4.64 -22.04 15.96
CA ASP A 118 -5.63 -22.49 14.99
C ASP A 118 -7.07 -22.16 15.44
N GLN A 119 -7.36 -22.27 16.74
CA GLN A 119 -8.66 -21.91 17.30
C GLN A 119 -8.89 -20.38 17.22
N ASN A 120 -7.89 -19.58 17.58
CA ASN A 120 -7.94 -18.13 17.53
C ASN A 120 -8.16 -17.61 16.10
N LEU A 121 -7.40 -18.16 15.13
CA LEU A 121 -7.54 -17.83 13.72
C LEU A 121 -8.88 -18.28 13.13
N TYR A 122 -9.40 -19.44 13.57
CA TYR A 122 -10.71 -19.93 13.14
C TYR A 122 -11.83 -19.00 13.63
N ASN A 123 -11.77 -18.57 14.89
CA ASN A 123 -12.71 -17.61 15.46
C ASN A 123 -12.66 -16.26 14.74
N LEU A 124 -11.47 -15.78 14.41
CA LEU A 124 -11.27 -14.55 13.62
C LEU A 124 -11.86 -14.70 12.20
N TYR A 125 -11.59 -15.82 11.53
CA TYR A 125 -12.13 -16.13 10.21
C TYR A 125 -13.66 -16.16 10.21
N GLU A 126 -14.30 -16.82 11.20
CA GLU A 126 -15.76 -16.87 11.31
C GLU A 126 -16.37 -15.49 11.54
N ARG A 127 -15.75 -14.64 12.37
CA ARG A 127 -16.19 -13.24 12.56
C ARG A 127 -16.07 -12.41 11.27
N LEU A 128 -15.00 -12.60 10.50
CA LEU A 128 -14.85 -11.95 9.19
C LEU A 128 -15.94 -12.41 8.21
N ARG A 129 -16.16 -13.72 8.11
CA ARG A 129 -17.13 -14.33 7.21
C ARG A 129 -18.57 -13.89 7.52
N ARG A 130 -18.91 -13.76 8.81
CA ARG A 130 -20.24 -13.31 9.28
C ARG A 130 -20.41 -11.81 9.28
N GLY A 131 -19.39 -11.04 8.90
CA GLY A 131 -19.39 -9.57 8.95
C GLY A 131 -19.31 -8.98 10.36
N GLN A 132 -19.08 -9.80 11.37
CA GLN A 132 -19.03 -9.45 12.80
C GLN A 132 -17.65 -8.95 13.26
N TYR A 133 -16.66 -8.95 12.35
CA TYR A 133 -15.35 -8.39 12.67
C TYR A 133 -15.46 -6.89 12.92
N VAL A 134 -14.86 -6.43 14.03
CA VAL A 134 -14.78 -5.03 14.42
C VAL A 134 -13.30 -4.68 14.55
N ALA A 135 -12.86 -3.58 13.94
CA ALA A 135 -11.51 -3.07 14.13
C ALA A 135 -11.39 -2.40 15.51
N SER A 136 -10.31 -2.68 16.21
CA SER A 136 -10.03 -2.07 17.50
C SER A 136 -9.30 -0.75 17.36
N PRO A 137 -9.44 0.19 18.31
CA PRO A 137 -8.63 1.41 18.33
C PRO A 137 -7.13 1.09 18.33
N VAL A 138 -6.34 1.90 17.65
CA VAL A 138 -4.88 1.76 17.68
C VAL A 138 -4.31 2.40 18.93
N LYS A 139 -3.38 1.72 19.59
CA LYS A 139 -2.65 2.28 20.73
C LYS A 139 -1.61 3.26 20.24
N ARG A 140 -1.69 4.54 20.66
CA ARG A 140 -0.68 5.56 20.33
C ARG A 140 0.52 5.44 21.24
N ILE A 141 1.70 5.50 20.64
CA ILE A 141 2.98 5.69 21.32
C ILE A 141 3.76 6.78 20.59
N TRP A 142 4.63 7.45 21.34
CA TRP A 142 5.50 8.50 20.82
C TRP A 142 6.94 7.99 20.74
N ILE A 143 7.58 8.18 19.59
CA ILE A 143 9.00 7.84 19.39
C ILE A 143 9.75 9.13 19.13
N ASP A 144 10.86 9.33 19.84
CA ASP A 144 11.71 10.49 19.67
C ASP A 144 12.38 10.47 18.30
N LYS A 145 12.36 11.61 17.63
CA LYS A 145 13.12 11.86 16.38
C LYS A 145 14.48 12.49 16.73
N GLU A 146 15.44 12.33 15.80
CA GLU A 146 16.65 13.15 15.84
C GLU A 146 16.27 14.63 15.73
N GLY A 147 16.53 15.43 16.77
CA GLY A 147 16.14 16.86 16.84
C GLY A 147 15.09 17.20 17.91
N GLY A 148 14.68 16.24 18.76
CA GLY A 148 13.80 16.47 19.91
C GLY A 148 12.30 16.49 19.61
N GLU A 149 11.89 16.38 18.34
CA GLU A 149 10.49 16.19 17.97
C GLU A 149 10.04 14.74 18.25
N LYS A 150 8.76 14.55 18.60
CA LYS A 150 8.16 13.23 18.77
C LYS A 150 7.33 12.84 17.54
N ARG A 151 7.42 11.57 17.14
CA ARG A 151 6.60 10.99 16.08
C ARG A 151 5.54 10.08 16.69
N PRO A 152 4.23 10.31 16.43
CA PRO A 152 3.19 9.40 16.85
C PRO A 152 3.20 8.13 16.02
N ILE A 153 3.09 6.97 16.68
CA ILE A 153 2.92 5.67 16.02
C ILE A 153 1.70 4.99 16.63
N GLY A 154 0.80 4.52 15.77
CA GLY A 154 -0.36 3.72 16.17
C GLY A 154 -0.04 2.23 16.10
N ILE A 155 -0.25 1.50 17.18
CA ILE A 155 -0.06 0.05 17.26
C ILE A 155 -1.44 -0.62 17.24
N PRO A 156 -1.83 -1.30 16.13
CA PRO A 156 -3.06 -2.08 16.08
C PRO A 156 -2.96 -3.31 16.98
N VAL A 157 -4.10 -3.87 17.39
CA VAL A 157 -4.18 -5.19 18.02
C VAL A 157 -3.71 -6.28 17.08
N LEU A 158 -3.31 -7.42 17.62
CA LEU A 158 -2.70 -8.50 16.81
C LEU A 158 -3.63 -9.02 15.73
N GLU A 159 -4.91 -9.21 16.02
CA GLU A 159 -5.89 -9.67 15.03
C GLU A 159 -6.05 -8.67 13.88
N ASP A 160 -6.07 -7.35 14.17
CA ASP A 160 -6.10 -6.33 13.13
C ASP A 160 -4.84 -6.37 12.26
N LYS A 161 -3.66 -6.58 12.86
CA LYS A 161 -2.42 -6.75 12.09
C LYS A 161 -2.50 -7.94 11.14
N ILE A 162 -3.08 -9.07 11.59
CA ILE A 162 -3.26 -10.28 10.77
C ILE A 162 -4.18 -10.00 9.58
N VAL A 163 -5.35 -9.42 9.83
CA VAL A 163 -6.34 -9.13 8.77
C VAL A 163 -5.84 -8.06 7.82
N GLN A 164 -5.23 -6.99 8.33
CA GLN A 164 -4.59 -5.95 7.51
C GLN A 164 -3.48 -6.52 6.63
N LYS A 165 -2.68 -7.47 7.15
CA LYS A 165 -1.62 -8.15 6.38
C LYS A 165 -2.18 -8.98 5.25
N ALA A 166 -3.29 -9.69 5.50
CA ALA A 166 -3.99 -10.48 4.49
C ALA A 166 -4.59 -9.57 3.40
N ALA A 167 -5.29 -8.50 3.78
CA ALA A 167 -5.83 -7.53 2.86
C ALA A 167 -4.74 -6.81 2.05
N ALA A 168 -3.65 -6.40 2.69
CA ALA A 168 -2.50 -5.80 2.03
C ALA A 168 -1.86 -6.74 1.00
N ALA A 169 -1.82 -8.05 1.26
CA ALA A 169 -1.32 -9.04 0.30
C ALA A 169 -2.18 -9.07 -0.97
N ILE A 170 -3.52 -9.03 -0.83
CA ILE A 170 -4.46 -8.98 -1.96
C ILE A 170 -4.30 -7.67 -2.74
N LEU A 171 -4.30 -6.52 -2.04
CA LEU A 171 -4.18 -5.21 -2.68
C LEU A 171 -2.84 -5.05 -3.40
N ASN A 172 -1.73 -5.50 -2.81
CA ASN A 172 -0.43 -5.45 -3.47
C ASN A 172 -0.41 -6.23 -4.78
N VAL A 173 -1.01 -7.43 -4.82
CA VAL A 173 -1.09 -8.24 -6.04
C VAL A 173 -1.89 -7.54 -7.13
N ILE A 174 -2.98 -6.83 -6.77
CA ILE A 174 -3.84 -6.14 -7.72
C ILE A 174 -3.19 -4.85 -8.24
N PHE A 175 -2.61 -4.03 -7.33
CA PHE A 175 -2.15 -2.68 -7.65
C PHE A 175 -0.69 -2.58 -8.05
N ASP A 176 0.18 -3.54 -7.69
CA ASP A 176 1.62 -3.41 -7.90
C ASP A 176 2.00 -3.20 -9.37
N ARG A 177 1.25 -3.80 -10.29
CA ARG A 177 1.46 -3.65 -11.74
C ARG A 177 1.03 -2.29 -12.29
N ASN A 178 0.16 -1.59 -11.59
CA ASN A 178 -0.27 -0.26 -11.98
C ASN A 178 0.74 0.82 -11.56
N PHE A 179 1.52 0.57 -10.49
CA PHE A 179 2.46 1.55 -9.97
C PHE A 179 3.60 1.83 -10.95
N TYR A 180 3.99 3.09 -11.06
CA TYR A 180 5.11 3.51 -11.88
C TYR A 180 6.40 2.77 -11.53
N ASN A 181 7.28 2.59 -12.52
CA ASN A 181 8.56 1.91 -12.32
C ASN A 181 9.49 2.67 -11.36
N PHE A 182 9.38 3.98 -11.26
CA PHE A 182 10.13 4.80 -10.33
C PHE A 182 9.57 4.79 -8.89
N SER A 183 8.41 4.18 -8.64
CA SER A 183 7.86 4.00 -7.30
C SER A 183 8.51 2.79 -6.63
N HIS A 184 9.37 3.01 -5.65
CA HIS A 184 10.14 1.95 -4.98
C HIS A 184 9.69 1.67 -3.54
N ALA A 185 9.06 2.63 -2.87
CA ALA A 185 8.71 2.52 -1.46
C ALA A 185 7.67 1.43 -1.19
N PHE A 186 7.89 0.62 -0.16
CA PHE A 186 6.95 -0.39 0.36
C PHE A 186 6.50 -1.46 -0.65
N ARG A 187 7.22 -1.65 -1.75
CA ARG A 187 6.91 -2.65 -2.77
C ARG A 187 7.83 -3.87 -2.65
N LYS A 188 7.25 -5.07 -2.88
CA LYS A 188 8.00 -6.33 -2.87
C LYS A 188 9.05 -6.32 -3.99
N GLY A 189 10.28 -6.72 -3.67
CA GLY A 189 11.38 -6.77 -4.64
C GLY A 189 11.96 -5.39 -4.99
N ARG A 190 11.54 -4.31 -4.33
CA ARG A 190 12.09 -2.96 -4.46
C ARG A 190 12.85 -2.56 -3.20
N SER A 191 13.85 -1.71 -3.34
CA SER A 191 14.68 -1.23 -2.22
C SER A 191 15.14 0.20 -2.44
N GLN A 192 15.62 0.84 -1.35
CA GLN A 192 16.22 2.18 -1.42
C GLN A 192 17.45 2.20 -2.34
N HIS A 193 18.27 1.14 -2.31
CA HIS A 193 19.45 1.02 -3.19
C HIS A 193 19.05 0.97 -4.67
N MET A 194 17.96 0.28 -5.01
CA MET A 194 17.43 0.28 -6.38
C MET A 194 16.96 1.67 -6.79
N ALA A 195 16.26 2.39 -5.91
CA ALA A 195 15.81 3.75 -6.18
C ALA A 195 16.99 4.69 -6.50
N ILE A 196 18.06 4.63 -5.70
CA ILE A 196 19.27 5.43 -5.91
C ILE A 196 19.98 5.02 -7.20
N LYS A 197 20.06 3.72 -7.50
CA LYS A 197 20.64 3.21 -8.73
C LYS A 197 19.88 3.72 -9.95
N ASP A 198 18.56 3.57 -9.96
CA ASP A 198 17.70 3.99 -11.06
C ASP A 198 17.81 5.52 -11.28
N LEU A 199 17.80 6.30 -10.19
CA LEU A 199 18.00 7.74 -10.27
C LEU A 199 19.35 8.09 -10.91
N ARG A 200 20.45 7.47 -10.45
CA ARG A 200 21.79 7.68 -11.01
C ARG A 200 21.85 7.34 -12.51
N GLU A 201 21.26 6.22 -12.90
CA GLU A 201 21.23 5.81 -14.31
C GLU A 201 20.46 6.80 -15.18
N GLN A 202 19.31 7.31 -14.70
CA GLN A 202 18.54 8.32 -15.42
C GLN A 202 19.31 9.65 -15.54
N CYS A 203 19.96 10.09 -14.46
CA CYS A 203 20.78 11.30 -14.49
C CYS A 203 21.92 11.22 -15.51
N LEU A 204 22.60 10.08 -15.59
CA LEU A 204 23.69 9.87 -16.55
C LEU A 204 23.19 9.76 -18.00
N LYS A 205 22.09 9.00 -18.24
CA LYS A 205 21.54 8.80 -19.57
C LYS A 205 20.97 10.07 -20.20
N GLN A 206 20.39 10.95 -19.37
CA GLN A 206 19.69 12.15 -19.82
C GLN A 206 20.50 13.44 -19.61
N ASN A 207 21.74 13.36 -19.13
CA ASN A 207 22.61 14.51 -18.80
C ASN A 207 21.88 15.51 -17.88
N ILE A 208 21.23 15.01 -16.83
CA ILE A 208 20.46 15.84 -15.89
C ILE A 208 21.42 16.64 -15.01
N SER A 209 21.29 17.98 -15.00
CA SER A 209 22.12 18.88 -14.20
C SER A 209 21.52 19.22 -12.84
N TRP A 210 20.21 19.06 -12.68
CA TRP A 210 19.47 19.44 -11.46
C TRP A 210 18.58 18.32 -10.96
N ILE A 211 18.57 18.10 -9.64
CA ILE A 211 17.66 17.16 -8.97
C ILE A 211 16.91 17.94 -7.90
N VAL A 212 15.57 17.90 -7.99
CA VAL A 212 14.68 18.46 -6.95
C VAL A 212 14.24 17.31 -6.03
N SER A 213 14.51 17.46 -4.73
CA SER A 213 13.99 16.56 -3.70
C SER A 213 12.83 17.23 -3.00
N ALA A 214 11.66 16.59 -3.03
CA ALA A 214 10.47 17.05 -2.34
C ALA A 214 9.99 16.00 -1.34
N ASP A 215 9.49 16.44 -0.18
CA ASP A 215 8.91 15.58 0.85
C ASP A 215 7.48 16.07 1.15
N ILE A 216 6.55 15.12 1.30
CA ILE A 216 5.16 15.42 1.63
C ILE A 216 4.99 15.39 3.14
N THR A 217 4.78 16.56 3.73
CA THR A 217 4.56 16.68 5.17
C THR A 217 3.24 16.05 5.58
N GLY A 218 3.28 15.12 6.55
CA GLY A 218 2.08 14.54 7.14
C GLY A 218 1.21 13.74 6.15
N LEU A 219 1.80 13.08 5.14
CA LEU A 219 1.04 12.31 4.14
C LEU A 219 0.03 11.37 4.80
N PHE A 220 0.49 10.57 5.76
CA PHE A 220 -0.36 9.56 6.42
C PHE A 220 -1.51 10.18 7.23
N ASP A 221 -1.30 11.39 7.76
CA ASP A 221 -2.27 12.07 8.62
C ASP A 221 -3.31 12.87 7.82
N ASN A 222 -3.04 13.12 6.52
CA ASN A 222 -3.86 13.98 5.66
C ASN A 222 -4.55 13.25 4.51
N ILE A 223 -4.47 11.92 4.41
CA ILE A 223 -5.17 11.15 3.38
C ILE A 223 -6.68 11.26 3.61
N ASN A 224 -7.41 11.83 2.66
CA ASN A 224 -8.87 11.86 2.69
C ASN A 224 -9.43 10.45 2.49
N HIS A 225 -10.27 9.98 3.42
CA HIS A 225 -10.78 8.61 3.44
C HIS A 225 -11.69 8.30 2.24
N GLU A 226 -12.57 9.23 1.85
CA GLU A 226 -13.50 8.99 0.74
C GLU A 226 -12.74 8.98 -0.59
N LEU A 227 -11.84 9.94 -0.79
CA LEU A 227 -11.00 9.98 -1.99
C LEU A 227 -10.15 8.72 -2.13
N LEU A 228 -9.55 8.24 -1.03
CA LEU A 228 -8.81 6.97 -1.02
C LEU A 228 -9.71 5.79 -1.40
N LYS A 229 -10.91 5.70 -0.84
CA LYS A 229 -11.87 4.63 -1.19
C LYS A 229 -12.26 4.67 -2.66
N ASP A 230 -12.45 5.86 -3.24
CA ASP A 230 -12.76 6.02 -4.65
C ASP A 230 -11.60 5.59 -5.56
N MET A 231 -10.37 5.92 -5.17
CA MET A 231 -9.17 5.43 -5.86
C MET A 231 -9.05 3.91 -5.82
N ILE A 232 -9.38 3.30 -4.67
CA ILE A 232 -9.38 1.83 -4.54
C ILE A 232 -10.48 1.21 -5.42
N ARG A 233 -11.70 1.82 -5.46
CA ARG A 233 -12.83 1.33 -6.26
C ARG A 233 -12.53 1.25 -7.75
N ARG A 234 -11.59 2.04 -8.28
CA ARG A 234 -11.16 1.94 -9.69
C ARG A 234 -10.65 0.54 -10.07
N ARG A 235 -10.12 -0.22 -9.11
CA ARG A 235 -9.58 -1.58 -9.34
C ARG A 235 -10.25 -2.63 -8.44
N VAL A 236 -10.77 -2.24 -7.29
CA VAL A 236 -11.42 -3.12 -6.31
C VAL A 236 -12.75 -2.52 -5.91
N SER A 237 -13.83 -2.96 -6.56
CA SER A 237 -15.20 -2.52 -6.25
C SER A 237 -15.93 -3.49 -5.28
N ASP A 238 -15.18 -4.40 -4.63
CA ASP A 238 -15.70 -5.29 -3.60
C ASP A 238 -16.14 -4.49 -2.36
N GLY A 239 -17.46 -4.42 -2.13
CA GLY A 239 -18.02 -3.71 -0.99
C GLY A 239 -17.56 -4.25 0.37
N GLY A 240 -17.24 -5.54 0.47
CA GLY A 240 -16.67 -6.16 1.67
C GLY A 240 -15.28 -5.63 1.98
N MET A 241 -14.41 -5.56 0.96
CA MET A 241 -13.06 -5.03 1.09
C MET A 241 -13.08 -3.53 1.43
N ILE A 242 -13.91 -2.74 0.75
CA ILE A 242 -14.05 -1.30 1.02
C ILE A 242 -14.55 -1.04 2.46
N ARG A 243 -15.55 -1.81 2.93
CA ARG A 243 -16.03 -1.71 4.33
C ARG A 243 -14.95 -2.09 5.33
N LEU A 244 -14.15 -3.13 5.04
CA LEU A 244 -13.06 -3.57 5.89
C LEU A 244 -11.99 -2.49 6.04
N ILE A 245 -11.57 -1.87 4.93
CA ILE A 245 -10.65 -0.72 4.94
C ILE A 245 -11.25 0.44 5.73
N GLY A 246 -12.53 0.76 5.51
CA GLY A 246 -13.24 1.80 6.24
C GLY A 246 -13.26 1.55 7.76
N LYS A 247 -13.40 0.30 8.22
CA LYS A 247 -13.31 -0.03 9.64
C LYS A 247 -11.96 0.35 10.25
N TRP A 248 -10.85 0.10 9.55
CA TRP A 248 -9.51 0.46 10.04
C TRP A 248 -9.24 1.96 9.99
N LEU A 249 -9.72 2.66 8.97
CA LEU A 249 -9.58 4.11 8.87
C LEU A 249 -10.34 4.83 9.98
N ASN A 250 -11.48 4.28 10.41
CA ASN A 250 -12.36 4.84 11.44
C ASN A 250 -12.21 4.17 12.83
N ALA A 251 -11.19 3.31 13.03
CA ALA A 251 -11.03 2.57 14.29
C ALA A 251 -10.73 3.45 15.50
N GLY A 252 -10.29 4.69 15.27
CA GLY A 252 -9.87 5.61 16.32
C GLY A 252 -8.49 5.32 16.90
N VAL A 253 -8.04 6.24 17.72
CA VAL A 253 -6.73 6.20 18.37
C VAL A 253 -6.92 6.29 19.87
N MET A 254 -6.34 5.34 20.60
CA MET A 254 -6.32 5.30 22.05
C MET A 254 -4.98 5.84 22.56
N GLU A 255 -5.04 6.94 23.30
CA GLU A 255 -3.89 7.58 23.92
C GLU A 255 -4.19 7.86 25.40
N GLU A 256 -3.40 7.30 26.30
CA GLU A 256 -3.54 7.47 27.76
C GLU A 256 -4.98 7.26 28.29
N GLY A 257 -5.72 6.32 27.68
CA GLY A 257 -7.11 6.03 28.04
C GLY A 257 -8.17 6.87 27.32
N ASN A 258 -7.76 7.89 26.56
CA ASN A 258 -8.66 8.73 25.78
C ASN A 258 -8.79 8.20 24.35
N LEU A 259 -10.01 8.01 23.87
CA LEU A 259 -10.31 7.59 22.51
C LEU A 259 -10.62 8.81 21.63
N THR A 260 -9.84 8.97 20.56
CA THR A 260 -10.02 10.04 19.57
C THR A 260 -10.28 9.44 18.20
N TYR A 261 -11.13 10.10 17.42
CA TYR A 261 -11.42 9.74 16.04
C TYR A 261 -10.90 10.82 15.10
N SER A 262 -10.41 10.43 13.92
CA SER A 262 -10.00 11.35 12.87
C SER A 262 -10.80 11.07 11.60
N GLU A 263 -11.23 12.12 10.92
CA GLU A 263 -11.90 12.02 9.62
C GLU A 263 -10.90 11.90 8.45
N THR A 264 -9.63 12.13 8.72
CA THR A 264 -8.55 12.03 7.74
C THR A 264 -7.41 11.18 8.28
N GLY A 265 -6.59 10.70 7.37
CA GLY A 265 -5.37 9.99 7.68
C GLY A 265 -5.52 8.48 7.81
N THR A 266 -4.38 7.82 7.74
CA THR A 266 -4.25 6.39 8.07
C THR A 266 -3.38 6.26 9.30
N PRO A 267 -3.69 5.39 10.27
CA PRO A 267 -2.86 5.23 11.45
C PRO A 267 -1.40 4.96 11.07
N GLN A 268 -0.47 5.87 11.44
CA GLN A 268 0.95 5.62 11.26
C GLN A 268 1.35 4.39 12.07
N GLY A 269 1.82 3.32 11.38
CA GLY A 269 2.13 2.02 12.00
C GLY A 269 1.12 0.92 11.68
N GLY A 270 0.00 1.23 11.04
CA GLY A 270 -0.91 0.23 10.48
C GLY A 270 -0.22 -0.60 9.39
N VAL A 271 -0.42 -1.91 9.41
CA VAL A 271 0.21 -2.85 8.45
C VAL A 271 -0.27 -2.61 7.01
N ILE A 272 -1.49 -2.09 6.85
CA ILE A 272 -2.07 -1.80 5.52
C ILE A 272 -1.71 -0.39 5.01
N SER A 273 -1.33 0.55 5.90
CA SER A 273 -1.08 1.95 5.54
C SER A 273 -0.09 2.15 4.40
N PRO A 274 1.01 1.38 4.27
CA PRO A 274 1.94 1.52 3.16
C PRO A 274 1.33 1.28 1.78
N VAL A 275 0.50 0.25 1.62
CA VAL A 275 -0.14 -0.02 0.32
C VAL A 275 -1.22 1.00 0.01
N LEU A 276 -1.99 1.46 1.01
CA LEU A 276 -2.98 2.51 0.84
C LEU A 276 -2.34 3.84 0.41
N SER A 277 -1.20 4.21 1.01
CA SER A 277 -0.43 5.38 0.61
C SER A 277 0.08 5.29 -0.82
N ASN A 278 0.59 4.12 -1.24
CA ASN A 278 1.04 3.92 -2.61
C ASN A 278 -0.11 4.04 -3.62
N ILE A 279 -1.31 3.52 -3.30
CA ILE A 279 -2.50 3.66 -4.15
C ILE A 279 -2.89 5.15 -4.25
N PHE A 280 -2.93 5.86 -3.12
CA PHE A 280 -3.25 7.29 -3.07
C PHE A 280 -2.26 8.10 -3.91
N LEU A 281 -0.96 7.95 -3.67
CA LEU A 281 0.09 8.68 -4.38
C LEU A 281 0.13 8.38 -5.86
N HIS A 282 -0.03 7.11 -6.26
CA HIS A 282 -0.12 6.74 -7.67
C HIS A 282 -1.25 7.48 -8.36
N SER A 283 -2.44 7.53 -7.75
CA SER A 283 -3.60 8.22 -8.32
C SER A 283 -3.41 9.73 -8.40
N VAL A 284 -2.74 10.34 -7.42
CA VAL A 284 -2.43 11.80 -7.43
C VAL A 284 -1.42 12.16 -8.54
N VAL A 285 -0.42 11.29 -8.78
CA VAL A 285 0.60 11.52 -9.82
C VAL A 285 0.05 11.23 -11.22
N SER A 286 -0.99 10.39 -11.33
CA SER A 286 -1.60 9.98 -12.62
C SER A 286 -2.67 10.94 -13.12
N GLY A 287 -3.27 11.74 -12.24
CA GLY A 287 -4.37 12.69 -12.54
C GLY A 287 -3.90 14.03 -12.84
#